data_c57c90b913be3490dbccc4ccd94e6fa0
#
_entry.id   c57c90b913be3490dbccc4ccd94e6fa0
#
_cell.length_a   1.000
_cell.length_b   1.000
_cell.length_c   1.000
_cell.angle_alpha   90.00
_cell.angle_beta   90.00
_cell.angle_gamma   90.00
#
_symmetry.space_group_name_H-M   'P 1'
#
loop_
_entity.id
_entity.type
_entity.pdbx_description
1 polymer ?
#
loop_
_entity_poly.entity_id
_entity_poly.type
_entity_poly.pdbx_seq_one_letter_code
_entity_poly.pdbx_strand_id
1 'polypeptide(L)'
;MILDSRGIGMTSQRTRDRLINRLKEKGIQNIELLNVMRELPRHLFVDEALASRAYEDTALPIGHGQTISQPHSVARMTEILL
;
A
#
# COMPACT_ATOMS: atom_id res chain seq x y z
N MET A 1 5.35 16.03 11.16
CA MET A 1 5.30 15.49 11.31
C MET A 1 5.77 14.61 11.48
N ILE A 2 6.04 14.30 11.74
CA ILE A 2 6.46 13.48 11.73
C ILE A 2 5.91 12.63 12.13
N LEU A 3 5.14 12.65 12.38
CA LEU A 3 4.57 11.83 12.60
C LEU A 3 4.60 10.88 12.10
N ASP A 4 4.87 10.92 11.35
CA ASP A 4 4.95 10.03 10.61
C ASP A 4 5.68 8.95 11.06
N SER A 5 6.73 9.13 11.48
CA SER A 5 7.51 8.03 11.89
C SER A 5 6.82 7.21 12.94
N ARG A 6 5.91 7.81 13.66
CA ARG A 6 5.21 7.05 14.58
C ARG A 6 4.12 6.30 13.99
N GLY A 7 3.41 6.83 13.05
CA GLY A 7 2.42 6.10 12.34
C GLY A 7 3.00 4.83 11.77
N ILE A 8 4.29 4.85 11.57
CA ILE A 8 4.99 3.72 11.05
C ILE A 8 5.06 2.56 12.01
N GLY A 9 4.90 2.81 13.27
CA GLY A 9 4.85 1.73 14.24
C GLY A 9 3.78 0.71 13.91
N MET A 10 2.71 1.14 13.23
CA MET A 10 1.63 0.25 12.83
C MET A 10 1.88 -0.38 11.48
N THR A 11 2.84 0.14 10.74
CA THR A 11 3.14 -0.33 9.40
C THR A 11 4.63 -0.52 9.29
N SER A 12 5.14 -1.45 10.12
CA SER A 12 6.56 -1.73 10.15
C SER A 12 7.05 -2.10 8.76
N GLN A 13 8.36 -2.02 8.58
CA GLN A 13 8.97 -2.40 7.33
C GLN A 13 8.61 -3.83 6.96
N ARG A 14 8.49 -4.71 7.95
CA ARG A 14 8.10 -6.08 7.71
C ARG A 14 6.71 -6.16 7.06
N THR A 15 5.78 -5.34 7.53
CA THR A 15 4.43 -5.31 6.98
C THR A 15 4.45 -4.82 5.53
N ARG A 16 5.24 -3.80 5.25
CA ARG A 16 5.35 -3.27 3.90
C ARG A 16 6.02 -4.28 2.98
N ASP A 17 7.08 -4.94 3.47
CA ASP A 17 7.77 -5.94 2.68
C ASP A 17 6.86 -7.11 2.35
N ARG A 18 5.97 -7.46 3.27
CA ARG A 18 5.02 -8.54 3.04
C ARG A 18 4.09 -8.18 1.87
N LEU A 19 3.63 -6.92 1.81
CA LEU A 19 2.81 -6.47 0.69
C LEU A 19 3.60 -6.57 -0.62
N ILE A 20 4.85 -6.10 -0.61
CA ILE A 20 5.67 -6.11 -1.82
C ILE A 20 5.90 -7.55 -2.29
N ASN A 21 6.17 -8.47 -1.37
CA ASN A 21 6.35 -9.87 -1.73
C ASN A 21 5.07 -10.46 -2.33
N ARG A 22 3.93 -10.05 -1.79
CA ARG A 22 2.65 -10.49 -2.32
C ARG A 22 2.47 -10.03 -3.76
N LEU A 23 2.83 -8.77 -4.04
CA LEU A 23 2.73 -8.23 -5.39
C LEU A 23 3.65 -8.97 -6.35
N LYS A 24 4.86 -9.31 -5.90
CA LYS A 24 5.78 -10.07 -6.72
C LYS A 24 5.20 -11.46 -7.04
N GLU A 25 4.59 -12.10 -6.05
CA GLU A 25 3.97 -13.40 -6.25
C GLU A 25 2.85 -13.34 -7.27
N LYS A 26 2.20 -12.18 -7.37
CA LYS A 26 1.11 -11.97 -8.32
C LYS A 26 1.60 -11.48 -9.68
N GLY A 27 2.91 -11.43 -9.88
CA GLY A 27 3.48 -11.14 -11.18
C GLY A 27 3.97 -9.74 -11.44
N ILE A 28 3.98 -8.87 -10.43
CA ILE A 28 4.51 -7.52 -10.61
C ILE A 28 6.02 -7.59 -10.61
N GLN A 29 6.63 -7.11 -11.70
CA GLN A 29 8.07 -7.25 -11.90
C GLN A 29 8.86 -5.94 -11.90
N ASN A 30 8.20 -4.81 -12.07
CA ASN A 30 8.91 -3.54 -12.14
C ASN A 30 9.45 -3.14 -10.77
N ILE A 31 10.75 -3.17 -10.60
CA ILE A 31 11.40 -2.93 -9.32
C ILE A 31 11.18 -1.50 -8.83
N GLU A 32 11.25 -0.53 -9.72
CA GLU A 32 11.04 0.86 -9.34
C GLU A 32 9.62 1.09 -8.83
N LEU A 33 8.65 0.49 -9.49
CA LEU A 33 7.27 0.57 -9.08
C LEU A 33 7.08 -0.06 -7.70
N LEU A 34 7.68 -1.22 -7.47
CA LEU A 34 7.58 -1.89 -6.18
C LEU A 34 8.20 -1.05 -5.06
N ASN A 35 9.30 -0.38 -5.35
CA ASN A 35 9.93 0.48 -4.35
C ASN A 35 9.05 1.67 -4.00
N VAL A 36 8.43 2.28 -5.00
CA VAL A 36 7.50 3.38 -4.76
C VAL A 36 6.34 2.91 -3.91
N MET A 37 5.77 1.77 -4.21
CA MET A 37 4.63 1.25 -3.46
C MET A 37 5.01 0.87 -2.04
N ARG A 38 6.25 0.44 -1.82
CA ARG A 38 6.72 0.15 -0.47
C ARG A 38 6.76 1.40 0.38
N GLU A 39 7.18 2.53 -0.22
CA GLU A 39 7.36 3.78 0.52
C GLU A 39 6.05 4.56 0.70
N LEU A 40 5.03 4.22 -0.06
CA LEU A 40 3.78 4.96 -0.02
C LEU A 40 3.07 4.72 1.31
N PRO A 41 2.79 5.78 2.08
CA PRO A 41 2.20 5.61 3.41
C PRO A 41 0.69 5.40 3.33
N ARG A 42 0.27 4.24 2.84
CA ARG A 42 -1.13 3.93 2.63
C ARG A 42 -1.99 4.10 3.89
N HIS A 43 -1.40 3.81 5.05
CA HIS A 43 -2.13 3.89 6.31
C HIS A 43 -2.61 5.31 6.64
N LEU A 44 -2.02 6.33 6.02
CA LEU A 44 -2.42 7.71 6.26
C LEU A 44 -3.66 8.10 5.46
N PHE A 45 -4.06 7.27 4.49
CA PHE A 45 -5.19 7.59 3.62
C PHE A 45 -6.47 6.89 3.99
N VAL A 46 -6.44 5.98 4.97
CA VAL A 46 -7.64 5.27 5.40
C VAL A 46 -8.00 5.71 6.81
N ASP A 47 -9.24 5.41 7.23
CA ASP A 47 -9.65 5.70 8.59
C ASP A 47 -8.72 5.00 9.57
N GLU A 48 -8.53 5.63 10.73
CA GLU A 48 -7.65 5.09 11.75
C GLU A 48 -8.03 3.66 12.11
N ALA A 49 -9.32 3.36 12.13
CA ALA A 49 -9.80 2.02 12.45
C ALA A 49 -9.33 0.98 11.43
N LEU A 50 -8.98 1.40 10.23
CA LEU A 50 -8.56 0.51 9.15
C LEU A 50 -7.07 0.57 8.89
N ALA A 51 -6.34 1.39 9.65
CA ALA A 51 -4.92 1.59 9.39
C ALA A 51 -4.12 0.29 9.42
N SER A 52 -4.49 -0.64 10.30
CA SER A 52 -3.78 -1.91 10.38
C SER A 52 -3.96 -2.77 9.13
N ARG A 53 -4.96 -2.47 8.30
CA ARG A 53 -5.23 -3.21 7.08
C ARG A 53 -4.71 -2.51 5.82
N ALA A 54 -4.08 -1.34 5.99
CA ALA A 54 -3.70 -0.50 4.86
C ALA A 54 -2.73 -1.19 3.89
N TYR A 55 -1.99 -2.16 4.37
CA TYR A 55 -1.00 -2.87 3.56
C TYR A 55 -1.43 -4.27 3.17
N GLU A 56 -2.72 -4.57 3.34
CA GLU A 56 -3.29 -5.77 2.77
C GLU A 56 -3.59 -5.50 1.30
N ASP A 57 -3.59 -6.54 0.51
CA ASP A 57 -3.87 -6.39 -0.92
C ASP A 57 -5.38 -6.38 -1.15
N THR A 58 -6.04 -5.35 -0.65
CA THR A 58 -7.49 -5.17 -0.80
C THR A 58 -7.79 -3.69 -0.99
N ALA A 59 -8.97 -3.41 -1.53
CA ALA A 59 -9.48 -2.04 -1.58
C ALA A 59 -10.05 -1.69 -0.21
N LEU A 60 -9.87 -0.45 0.23
CA LEU A 60 -10.37 0.00 1.53
C LEU A 60 -11.04 1.36 1.39
N PRO A 61 -12.07 1.63 2.21
CA PRO A 61 -12.71 2.93 2.17
C PRO A 61 -11.80 4.01 2.77
N ILE A 62 -11.85 5.20 2.18
CA ILE A 62 -11.07 6.34 2.66
C ILE A 62 -11.94 7.54 3.02
N GLY A 63 -13.25 7.34 3.11
CA GLY A 63 -14.18 8.40 3.48
C GLY A 63 -14.89 8.96 2.25
N HIS A 64 -15.94 9.73 2.50
CA HIS A 64 -16.72 10.37 1.44
C HIS A 64 -17.21 9.39 0.36
N GLY A 65 -17.44 8.14 0.74
CA GLY A 65 -17.93 7.14 -0.19
C GLY A 65 -16.91 6.64 -1.18
N GLN A 66 -15.64 7.00 -1.00
CA GLN A 66 -14.58 6.59 -1.91
C GLN A 66 -13.71 5.49 -1.30
N THR A 67 -12.93 4.84 -2.15
CA THR A 67 -12.01 3.79 -1.71
C THR A 67 -10.62 4.03 -2.26
N ILE A 68 -9.63 3.50 -1.56
CA ILE A 68 -8.29 3.40 -2.10
C ILE A 68 -8.23 2.04 -2.79
N SER A 69 -7.70 2.00 -3.99
CA SER A 69 -7.70 0.78 -4.79
C SER A 69 -6.82 -0.30 -4.21
N GLN A 70 -7.15 -1.55 -4.54
CA GLN A 70 -6.33 -2.69 -4.17
C GLN A 70 -4.92 -2.52 -4.74
N PRO A 71 -3.89 -2.73 -3.94
CA PRO A 71 -2.51 -2.52 -4.40
C PRO A 71 -2.15 -3.27 -5.68
N HIS A 72 -2.56 -4.52 -5.82
CA HIS A 72 -2.24 -5.28 -7.03
C HIS A 72 -2.86 -4.62 -8.26
N SER A 73 -4.09 -4.13 -8.15
CA SER A 73 -4.76 -3.47 -9.27
C SER A 73 -4.00 -2.23 -9.71
N VAL A 74 -3.57 -1.41 -8.74
CA VAL A 74 -2.82 -0.20 -9.03
C VAL A 74 -1.48 -0.55 -9.68
N ALA A 75 -0.78 -1.52 -9.14
CA ALA A 75 0.52 -1.93 -9.65
C ALA A 75 0.40 -2.47 -11.08
N ARG A 76 -0.61 -3.31 -11.31
CA ARG A 76 -0.79 -3.92 -12.63
C ARG A 76 -1.12 -2.87 -13.68
N MET A 77 -2.02 -1.95 -13.36
CA MET A 77 -2.37 -0.89 -14.30
C MET A 77 -1.16 -0.01 -14.60
N THR A 78 -0.38 0.31 -13.58
CA THR A 78 0.80 1.14 -13.76
C THR A 78 1.83 0.43 -14.63
N GLU A 79 2.05 -0.87 -14.40
CA GLU A 79 2.99 -1.65 -15.21
C GLU A 79 2.61 -1.65 -16.68
N ILE A 80 1.33 -1.76 -16.97
CA ILE A 80 0.86 -1.78 -18.34
C ILE A 80 1.16 -0.46 -19.05
N LEU A 81 1.13 0.64 -18.29
CA LEU A 81 1.37 1.97 -18.86
C LEU A 81 2.84 2.33 -18.98
N LEU A 82 3.70 1.59 -18.32
CA LEU A 82 5.13 1.81 -18.41
C LEU A 82 5.70 1.11 -19.65
#